data_1a2f91db6123b8f93a59dc38ba46c957
#
_entry.id   1a2f91db6123b8f93a59dc38ba46c957
#
_cell.length_a   1.000
_cell.length_b   1.000
_cell.length_c   1.000
_cell.angle_alpha   90.00
_cell.angle_beta   90.00
_cell.angle_gamma   90.00
#
_symmetry.space_group_name_H-M   'P 1'
#
loop_
_entity.id
_entity.type
_entity.pdbx_description
1 polymer ?
#
loop_
_entity_poly.entity_id
_entity_poly.type
_entity_poly.pdbx_seq_one_letter_code
_entity_poly.pdbx_strand_id
1 'polypeptide(L)'
;LYEQIMVAQSIGNIGFENFVLYALNYDEKDQDRLIYQASQHGISMSKKYICIMFAQTQDETVSVRDERKNFVRSFLDSTVSNFGRIAFLDENRGIILWDAQEGDKYDLEYFSRILEEFRIKVKAKCKDVELEFAVCRDEINLLSLKDGVKKCQKVMAMGKKLFPQDHIWDYGMLGPYAWIDIQEDELEAMLSEYRLLLQDEKNREPLKTLKVYLENNMNFSVTAEKMYVHINTIRKRIDKMKELLDLSLDDRIARLKLEMLLQFLNL
;
A
#
# COMPACT_ATOMS: atom_id res chain seq x y z
N LEU A 1 17.79 14.56 32.61
CA LEU A 1 17.40 13.14 32.57
C LEU A 1 16.56 12.83 31.33
N TYR A 2 15.54 13.63 31.01
CA TYR A 2 14.66 13.44 29.83
C TYR A 2 15.44 13.59 28.51
N GLU A 3 16.29 14.61 28.39
CA GLU A 3 17.16 14.79 27.22
C GLU A 3 18.19 13.65 27.07
N GLN A 4 18.71 13.11 28.16
CA GLN A 4 19.65 11.99 28.12
C GLN A 4 18.96 10.69 27.68
N ILE A 5 17.69 10.48 28.07
CA ILE A 5 16.89 9.34 27.62
C ILE A 5 16.58 9.47 26.12
N MET A 6 16.21 10.65 25.66
CA MET A 6 15.93 10.90 24.24
C MET A 6 17.18 10.71 23.36
N VAL A 7 18.35 11.17 23.82
CA VAL A 7 19.63 10.95 23.11
C VAL A 7 20.00 9.46 23.08
N ALA A 8 19.83 8.73 24.19
CA ALA A 8 20.13 7.31 24.25
C ALA A 8 19.19 6.48 23.34
N GLN A 9 17.89 6.83 23.30
CA GLN A 9 16.93 6.21 22.38
C GLN A 9 17.27 6.53 20.92
N SER A 10 17.63 7.77 20.61
CA SER A 10 18.04 8.17 19.25
C SER A 10 19.27 7.39 18.77
N ILE A 11 20.28 7.22 19.62
CA ILE A 11 21.49 6.44 19.29
C ILE A 11 21.15 4.95 19.12
N GLY A 12 20.28 4.39 19.95
CA GLY A 12 19.80 3.01 19.84
C GLY A 12 19.04 2.76 18.55
N ASN A 13 18.24 3.73 18.10
CA ASN A 13 17.46 3.64 16.87
C ASN A 13 18.34 3.74 15.61
N ILE A 14 19.35 4.60 15.58
CA ILE A 14 20.31 4.65 14.47
C ILE A 14 21.01 3.31 14.31
N GLY A 15 21.41 2.67 15.41
CA GLY A 15 21.97 1.32 15.39
C GLY A 15 21.00 0.27 14.83
N PHE A 16 19.73 0.34 15.22
CA PHE A 16 18.69 -0.55 14.73
C PHE A 16 18.38 -0.33 13.25
N GLU A 17 18.31 0.90 12.77
CA GLU A 17 18.14 1.23 11.36
C GLU A 17 19.26 0.65 10.49
N ASN A 18 20.51 0.84 10.90
CA ASN A 18 21.66 0.27 10.20
C ASN A 18 21.60 -1.27 10.18
N PHE A 19 21.17 -1.89 11.28
CA PHE A 19 20.95 -3.32 11.33
C PHE A 19 19.86 -3.77 10.34
N VAL A 20 18.73 -3.07 10.28
CA VAL A 20 17.64 -3.38 9.33
C VAL A 20 18.14 -3.25 7.89
N LEU A 21 18.85 -2.17 7.56
CA LEU A 21 19.43 -2.00 6.22
C LEU A 21 20.40 -3.14 5.86
N TYR A 22 21.20 -3.59 6.82
CA TYR A 22 22.04 -4.78 6.64
C TYR A 22 21.19 -6.03 6.41
N ALA A 23 20.16 -6.26 7.24
CA ALA A 23 19.28 -7.42 7.15
C ALA A 23 18.49 -7.49 5.83
N LEU A 24 18.21 -6.37 5.20
CA LEU A 24 17.55 -6.32 3.89
C LEU A 24 18.50 -6.67 2.73
N ASN A 25 19.80 -6.53 2.93
CA ASN A 25 20.81 -6.68 1.88
C ASN A 25 21.80 -7.83 2.12
N TYR A 26 21.65 -8.61 3.22
CA TYR A 26 22.57 -9.70 3.52
C TYR A 26 22.47 -10.83 2.48
N ASP A 27 23.59 -11.55 2.28
CA ASP A 27 23.61 -12.81 1.54
C ASP A 27 23.23 -13.96 2.50
N GLU A 28 22.47 -14.94 2.02
CA GLU A 28 22.09 -16.12 2.81
C GLU A 28 23.28 -16.86 3.43
N LYS A 29 24.47 -16.73 2.84
CA LYS A 29 25.73 -17.30 3.37
C LYS A 29 26.20 -16.62 4.65
N ASP A 30 25.71 -15.40 4.95
CA ASP A 30 26.08 -14.61 6.11
C ASP A 30 25.04 -14.69 7.24
N GLN A 31 24.20 -15.72 7.27
CA GLN A 31 23.11 -15.88 8.23
C GLN A 31 23.60 -15.82 9.69
N ASP A 32 24.71 -16.46 10.03
CA ASP A 32 25.26 -16.45 11.39
C ASP A 32 25.63 -15.02 11.83
N ARG A 33 26.16 -14.23 10.91
CA ARG A 33 26.49 -12.82 11.17
C ARG A 33 25.23 -11.99 11.36
N LEU A 34 24.17 -12.25 10.61
CA LEU A 34 22.87 -11.60 10.78
C LEU A 34 22.31 -11.90 12.18
N ILE A 35 22.33 -13.18 12.60
CA ILE A 35 21.87 -13.63 13.92
C ILE A 35 22.66 -12.93 15.03
N TYR A 36 23.98 -12.89 14.89
CA TYR A 36 24.84 -12.20 15.87
C TYR A 36 24.51 -10.72 15.99
N GLN A 37 24.37 -10.00 14.87
CA GLN A 37 24.00 -8.59 14.89
C GLN A 37 22.61 -8.37 15.47
N ALA A 38 21.63 -9.21 15.15
CA ALA A 38 20.29 -9.16 15.71
C ALA A 38 20.30 -9.23 17.25
N SER A 39 21.12 -10.12 17.80
CA SER A 39 21.26 -10.28 19.26
C SER A 39 21.78 -9.01 19.94
N GLN A 40 22.66 -8.25 19.29
CA GLN A 40 23.17 -6.98 19.80
C GLN A 40 22.07 -5.90 19.92
N HIS A 41 21.02 -6.02 19.10
CA HIS A 41 19.84 -5.15 19.15
C HIS A 41 18.69 -5.73 19.99
N GLY A 42 18.92 -6.85 20.70
CA GLY A 42 17.88 -7.53 21.47
C GLY A 42 16.75 -8.13 20.64
N ILE A 43 17.06 -8.50 19.38
CA ILE A 43 16.13 -9.18 18.48
C ILE A 43 16.33 -10.67 18.59
N SER A 44 15.28 -11.39 18.98
CA SER A 44 15.28 -12.85 19.03
C SER A 44 14.88 -13.43 17.68
N MET A 45 15.55 -14.52 17.29
CA MET A 45 15.20 -15.30 16.09
C MET A 45 13.81 -15.94 16.17
N SER A 46 13.35 -16.25 17.39
CA SER A 46 12.03 -16.85 17.62
C SER A 46 10.90 -15.82 17.64
N LYS A 47 11.23 -14.54 17.77
CA LYS A 47 10.22 -13.48 17.83
C LYS A 47 9.61 -13.27 16.46
N LYS A 48 8.29 -13.17 16.45
CA LYS A 48 7.49 -12.92 15.25
C LYS A 48 7.03 -11.47 15.20
N TYR A 49 6.92 -10.96 14.00
CA TYR A 49 6.54 -9.58 13.73
C TYR A 49 5.52 -9.52 12.59
N ILE A 50 4.70 -8.51 12.62
CA ILE A 50 3.95 -8.05 11.45
C ILE A 50 4.76 -6.91 10.83
N CYS A 51 5.03 -7.01 9.54
CA CYS A 51 5.77 -5.97 8.82
C CYS A 51 4.80 -4.93 8.27
N ILE A 52 5.04 -3.68 8.62
CA ILE A 52 4.29 -2.53 8.09
C ILE A 52 5.30 -1.57 7.46
N MET A 53 5.12 -1.25 6.20
CA MET A 53 5.86 -0.18 5.56
C MET A 53 5.06 1.10 5.64
N PHE A 54 5.73 2.21 5.90
CA PHE A 54 5.13 3.53 5.78
C PHE A 54 5.89 4.40 4.78
N ALA A 55 5.16 5.32 4.18
CA ALA A 55 5.71 6.40 3.36
C ALA A 55 5.06 7.71 3.79
N GLN A 56 5.83 8.79 3.73
CA GLN A 56 5.30 10.14 3.86
C GLN A 56 5.43 10.86 2.52
N THR A 57 4.32 11.47 2.09
CA THR A 57 4.31 12.39 0.96
C THR A 57 4.26 13.82 1.48
N GLN A 58 5.00 14.71 0.84
CA GLN A 58 5.03 16.14 1.19
C GLN A 58 4.77 16.95 -0.07
N ASP A 59 4.05 18.05 0.07
CA ASP A 59 3.96 19.05 -0.99
C ASP A 59 5.31 19.75 -1.12
N GLU A 60 5.94 19.66 -2.30
CA GLU A 60 7.30 20.15 -2.56
C GLU A 60 7.46 21.67 -2.44
N THR A 61 6.36 22.40 -2.33
CA THR A 61 6.35 23.88 -2.38
C THR A 61 6.73 24.58 -1.07
N VAL A 62 6.95 23.82 0.03
CA VAL A 62 7.10 24.43 1.36
C VAL A 62 8.51 24.30 1.92
N SER A 63 9.12 25.45 2.28
CA SER A 63 10.51 25.59 2.75
C SER A 63 10.83 25.08 4.18
N VAL A 64 9.88 24.47 4.91
CA VAL A 64 10.05 24.05 6.31
C VAL A 64 10.19 22.52 6.42
N ARG A 65 11.06 21.93 5.57
CA ARG A 65 11.18 20.47 5.44
C ARG A 65 11.70 19.75 6.69
N ASP A 66 12.74 20.30 7.32
CA ASP A 66 13.49 19.56 8.35
C ASP A 66 12.75 19.44 9.68
N GLU A 67 12.05 20.48 10.12
CA GLU A 67 11.28 20.44 11.37
C GLU A 67 10.12 19.44 11.30
N ARG A 68 9.45 19.33 10.15
CA ARG A 68 8.33 18.41 9.93
C ARG A 68 8.79 16.97 9.85
N LYS A 69 9.88 16.69 9.14
CA LYS A 69 10.48 15.37 9.11
C LYS A 69 10.89 14.91 10.51
N ASN A 70 11.53 15.80 11.27
CA ASN A 70 11.93 15.53 12.64
C ASN A 70 10.71 15.27 13.54
N PHE A 71 9.61 16.02 13.34
CA PHE A 71 8.36 15.77 14.08
C PHE A 71 7.78 14.39 13.75
N VAL A 72 7.60 14.06 12.45
CA VAL A 72 7.05 12.77 12.02
C VAL A 72 7.90 11.62 12.54
N ARG A 73 9.23 11.73 12.42
CA ARG A 73 10.19 10.76 12.93
C ARG A 73 10.03 10.55 14.44
N SER A 74 10.07 11.63 15.20
CA SER A 74 9.95 11.60 16.67
C SER A 74 8.57 11.07 17.11
N PHE A 75 7.50 11.48 16.42
CA PHE A 75 6.15 11.03 16.71
C PHE A 75 5.98 9.52 16.45
N LEU A 76 6.39 9.03 15.29
CA LEU A 76 6.29 7.62 14.94
C LEU A 76 7.15 6.77 15.88
N ASP A 77 8.38 7.20 16.16
CA ASP A 77 9.28 6.50 17.05
C ASP A 77 8.70 6.35 18.47
N SER A 78 8.24 7.44 19.05
CA SER A 78 7.63 7.42 20.37
C SER A 78 6.34 6.61 20.47
N THR A 79 5.54 6.61 19.40
CA THR A 79 4.25 5.92 19.38
C THR A 79 4.42 4.44 19.12
N VAL A 80 5.27 4.07 18.16
CA VAL A 80 5.54 2.68 17.77
C VAL A 80 6.27 1.91 18.85
N SER A 81 7.08 2.57 19.70
CA SER A 81 7.83 1.92 20.79
C SER A 81 6.95 1.11 21.77
N ASN A 82 5.64 1.39 21.81
CA ASN A 82 4.69 0.64 22.62
C ASN A 82 4.23 -0.69 21.98
N PHE A 83 4.45 -0.85 20.67
CA PHE A 83 3.93 -1.97 19.88
C PHE A 83 5.03 -2.76 19.17
N GLY A 84 6.24 -2.23 19.09
CA GLY A 84 7.32 -2.84 18.36
C GLY A 84 8.48 -1.88 18.11
N ARG A 85 9.08 -1.97 16.94
CA ARG A 85 10.24 -1.16 16.54
C ARG A 85 10.05 -0.53 15.18
N ILE A 86 10.63 0.63 15.00
CA ILE A 86 10.63 1.37 13.74
C ILE A 86 12.05 1.51 13.21
N ALA A 87 12.22 1.40 11.90
CA ALA A 87 13.44 1.71 11.19
C ALA A 87 13.13 2.58 9.96
N PHE A 88 13.78 3.73 9.87
CA PHE A 88 13.68 4.58 8.68
C PHE A 88 14.67 4.07 7.63
N LEU A 89 14.17 3.81 6.43
CA LEU A 89 14.95 3.33 5.29
C LEU A 89 15.57 4.51 4.52
N ASP A 90 14.84 5.61 4.48
CA ASP A 90 15.26 6.90 3.94
C ASP A 90 14.49 8.05 4.63
N GLU A 91 14.59 9.24 4.10
CA GLU A 91 13.94 10.44 4.68
C GLU A 91 12.41 10.35 4.70
N ASN A 92 11.81 9.59 3.78
CA ASN A 92 10.38 9.56 3.56
C ASN A 92 9.74 8.19 3.78
N ARG A 93 10.54 7.14 3.97
CA ARG A 93 10.05 5.76 4.07
C ARG A 93 10.71 5.02 5.22
N GLY A 94 9.96 4.11 5.79
CA GLY A 94 10.48 3.21 6.80
C GLY A 94 9.61 1.99 6.97
N ILE A 95 10.01 1.15 7.91
CA ILE A 95 9.28 -0.04 8.30
C ILE A 95 9.02 -0.04 9.80
N ILE A 96 7.91 -0.61 10.17
CA ILE A 96 7.53 -0.93 11.54
C ILE A 96 7.53 -2.45 11.65
N LEU A 97 8.29 -2.97 12.58
CA LEU A 97 8.23 -4.35 13.04
C LEU A 97 7.31 -4.40 14.25
N TRP A 98 6.04 -4.67 13.99
CA TRP A 98 5.02 -4.78 15.02
C TRP A 98 5.15 -6.11 15.73
N ASP A 99 5.25 -6.10 17.04
CA ASP A 99 5.42 -7.29 17.85
C ASP A 99 4.16 -8.16 17.78
N ALA A 100 4.25 -9.33 17.16
CA ALA A 100 3.16 -10.27 17.10
C ALA A 100 3.05 -11.04 18.43
N GLN A 101 1.89 -10.94 19.07
CA GLN A 101 1.57 -11.67 20.31
C GLN A 101 0.83 -12.96 19.95
N GLU A 102 1.16 -14.04 20.67
CA GLU A 102 0.49 -15.32 20.44
C GLU A 102 -1.00 -15.24 20.81
N GLY A 103 -1.86 -15.65 19.87
CA GLY A 103 -3.32 -15.63 20.03
C GLY A 103 -4.01 -14.35 19.61
N ASP A 104 -3.29 -13.29 19.31
CA ASP A 104 -3.88 -12.05 18.80
C ASP A 104 -4.30 -12.19 17.33
N LYS A 105 -5.38 -11.49 16.96
CA LYS A 105 -5.84 -11.39 15.58
C LYS A 105 -5.47 -10.02 15.02
N TYR A 106 -4.57 -10.04 14.07
CA TYR A 106 -4.13 -8.84 13.37
C TYR A 106 -4.81 -8.76 12.00
N ASP A 107 -6.08 -8.39 11.98
CA ASP A 107 -6.80 -8.13 10.75
C ASP A 107 -6.61 -6.69 10.25
N LEU A 108 -7.13 -6.40 9.06
CA LEU A 108 -7.00 -5.07 8.48
C LEU A 108 -7.73 -4.00 9.31
N GLU A 109 -8.87 -4.33 9.93
CA GLU A 109 -9.65 -3.41 10.76
C GLU A 109 -8.84 -2.97 11.99
N TYR A 110 -8.14 -3.91 12.63
CA TYR A 110 -7.24 -3.62 13.74
C TYR A 110 -6.17 -2.59 13.36
N PHE A 111 -5.44 -2.84 12.26
CA PHE A 111 -4.39 -1.92 11.81
C PHE A 111 -4.95 -0.61 11.29
N SER A 112 -6.05 -0.63 10.52
CA SER A 112 -6.67 0.58 10.00
C SER A 112 -7.03 1.55 11.10
N ARG A 113 -7.60 1.07 12.21
CA ARG A 113 -7.95 1.92 13.37
C ARG A 113 -6.73 2.62 13.95
N ILE A 114 -5.64 1.89 14.18
CA ILE A 114 -4.45 2.43 14.85
C ILE A 114 -3.65 3.33 13.89
N LEU A 115 -3.45 2.89 12.65
CA LEU A 115 -2.68 3.64 11.67
C LEU A 115 -3.41 4.91 11.21
N GLU A 116 -4.76 4.88 11.19
CA GLU A 116 -5.54 6.08 10.94
C GLU A 116 -5.40 7.11 12.05
N GLU A 117 -5.31 6.70 13.31
CA GLU A 117 -4.98 7.62 14.40
C GLU A 117 -3.60 8.25 14.21
N PHE A 118 -2.62 7.52 13.70
CA PHE A 118 -1.30 8.07 13.39
C PHE A 118 -1.40 9.14 12.31
N ARG A 119 -2.13 8.85 11.23
CA ARG A 119 -2.38 9.79 10.13
C ARG A 119 -3.04 11.08 10.63
N ILE A 120 -4.13 10.95 11.38
CA ILE A 120 -4.88 12.10 11.93
C ILE A 120 -3.97 12.98 12.79
N LYS A 121 -3.18 12.39 13.69
CA LYS A 121 -2.28 13.13 14.60
C LYS A 121 -1.17 13.85 13.83
N VAL A 122 -0.58 13.20 12.83
CA VAL A 122 0.43 13.84 11.97
C VAL A 122 -0.20 14.98 11.16
N LYS A 123 -1.35 14.74 10.52
CA LYS A 123 -2.07 15.73 9.71
C LYS A 123 -2.50 16.95 10.52
N ALA A 124 -2.89 16.76 11.76
CA ALA A 124 -3.25 17.87 12.67
C ALA A 124 -2.08 18.82 12.96
N LYS A 125 -0.84 18.29 12.99
CA LYS A 125 0.38 19.08 13.25
C LYS A 125 1.06 19.54 11.98
N CYS A 126 1.08 18.70 10.96
CA CYS A 126 1.75 18.93 9.68
C CYS A 126 0.72 18.73 8.55
N LYS A 127 -0.02 19.78 8.20
CA LYS A 127 -1.17 19.73 7.28
C LYS A 127 -0.82 19.27 5.86
N ASP A 128 0.40 19.48 5.44
CA ASP A 128 0.95 19.14 4.12
C ASP A 128 1.65 17.78 4.08
N VAL A 129 1.73 17.07 5.22
CA VAL A 129 2.27 15.71 5.28
C VAL A 129 1.13 14.71 5.27
N GLU A 130 1.21 13.75 4.37
CA GLU A 130 0.34 12.58 4.33
C GLU A 130 1.13 11.32 4.63
N LEU A 131 0.61 10.48 5.54
CA LEU A 131 1.17 9.17 5.82
C LEU A 131 0.38 8.10 5.08
N GLU A 132 1.08 7.16 4.51
CA GLU A 132 0.55 5.99 3.83
C GLU A 132 1.16 4.73 4.42
N PHE A 133 0.39 3.66 4.51
CA PHE A 133 0.83 2.41 5.13
C PHE A 133 0.50 1.20 4.27
N ALA A 134 1.45 0.28 4.18
CA ALA A 134 1.27 -1.04 3.59
C ALA A 134 1.52 -2.11 4.66
N VAL A 135 0.55 -2.96 4.90
CA VAL A 135 0.57 -3.99 5.95
C VAL A 135 0.75 -5.37 5.33
N CYS A 136 1.77 -6.11 5.76
CA CYS A 136 1.91 -7.53 5.49
C CYS A 136 1.53 -8.29 6.76
N ARG A 137 0.30 -8.83 6.79
CA ARG A 137 -0.26 -9.50 7.99
C ARG A 137 0.33 -10.89 8.26
N ASP A 138 1.12 -11.42 7.33
CA ASP A 138 1.85 -12.66 7.57
C ASP A 138 2.89 -12.42 8.67
N GLU A 139 2.91 -13.31 9.67
CA GLU A 139 3.94 -13.26 10.70
C GLU A 139 5.29 -13.59 10.07
N ILE A 140 6.22 -12.67 10.23
CA ILE A 140 7.60 -12.84 9.79
C ILE A 140 8.55 -12.96 10.99
N ASN A 141 9.67 -13.59 10.77
CA ASN A 141 10.83 -13.53 11.66
C ASN A 141 11.98 -12.77 10.98
N LEU A 142 13.11 -12.71 11.64
CA LEU A 142 14.27 -11.99 11.12
C LEU A 142 14.74 -12.50 9.75
N LEU A 143 14.71 -13.82 9.52
CA LEU A 143 15.18 -14.41 8.25
C LEU A 143 14.25 -14.12 7.08
N SER A 144 12.96 -13.95 7.35
CA SER A 144 11.95 -13.60 6.35
C SER A 144 11.66 -12.09 6.29
N LEU A 145 12.45 -11.25 6.97
CA LEU A 145 12.27 -9.80 6.97
C LEU A 145 12.30 -9.21 5.54
N LYS A 146 13.26 -9.63 4.74
CA LYS A 146 13.40 -9.20 3.34
C LYS A 146 12.14 -9.48 2.51
N ASP A 147 11.54 -10.65 2.70
CA ASP A 147 10.31 -11.04 2.00
C ASP A 147 9.10 -10.24 2.51
N GLY A 148 9.01 -10.02 3.82
CA GLY A 148 7.98 -9.15 4.40
C GLY A 148 8.04 -7.73 3.83
N VAL A 149 9.24 -7.15 3.75
CA VAL A 149 9.44 -5.81 3.18
C VAL A 149 9.10 -5.78 1.69
N LYS A 150 9.51 -6.78 0.89
CA LYS A 150 9.13 -6.87 -0.53
C LYS A 150 7.61 -6.95 -0.70
N LYS A 151 6.91 -7.72 0.14
CA LYS A 151 5.45 -7.78 0.13
C LYS A 151 4.84 -6.41 0.43
N CYS A 152 5.32 -5.71 1.45
CA CYS A 152 4.86 -4.35 1.77
C CYS A 152 5.12 -3.36 0.62
N GLN A 153 6.29 -3.43 -0.03
CA GLN A 153 6.60 -2.60 -1.21
C GLN A 153 5.58 -2.83 -2.33
N LYS A 154 5.27 -4.11 -2.62
CA LYS A 154 4.25 -4.45 -3.61
C LYS A 154 2.86 -3.94 -3.20
N VAL A 155 2.47 -4.13 -1.94
CA VAL A 155 1.19 -3.64 -1.40
C VAL A 155 1.10 -2.13 -1.57
N MET A 156 2.13 -1.39 -1.22
CA MET A 156 2.13 0.07 -1.35
C MET A 156 2.05 0.53 -2.81
N ALA A 157 2.86 -0.07 -3.70
CA ALA A 157 2.87 0.29 -5.12
C ALA A 157 1.53 -0.01 -5.81
N MET A 158 0.97 -1.19 -5.56
CA MET A 158 -0.29 -1.60 -6.17
C MET A 158 -1.50 -0.95 -5.49
N GLY A 159 -1.47 -0.78 -4.16
CA GLY A 159 -2.53 -0.12 -3.40
C GLY A 159 -2.79 1.30 -3.88
N LYS A 160 -1.74 2.09 -4.09
CA LYS A 160 -1.83 3.44 -4.67
C LYS A 160 -2.49 3.48 -6.05
N LYS A 161 -2.23 2.47 -6.87
CA LYS A 161 -2.79 2.38 -8.23
C LYS A 161 -4.24 1.90 -8.24
N LEU A 162 -4.56 0.90 -7.40
CA LEU A 162 -5.88 0.25 -7.39
C LEU A 162 -6.88 0.98 -6.50
N PHE A 163 -6.41 1.57 -5.40
CA PHE A 163 -7.23 2.21 -4.36
C PHE A 163 -6.65 3.60 -4.00
N PRO A 164 -6.65 4.55 -4.96
CA PRO A 164 -5.97 5.84 -4.78
C PRO A 164 -6.61 6.76 -3.72
N GLN A 165 -7.81 6.41 -3.24
CA GLN A 165 -8.50 7.14 -2.16
C GLN A 165 -8.14 6.63 -0.77
N ASP A 166 -7.56 5.42 -0.70
CA ASP A 166 -7.14 4.80 0.55
C ASP A 166 -5.68 5.20 0.86
N HIS A 167 -5.32 5.08 2.11
CA HIS A 167 -3.97 5.37 2.58
C HIS A 167 -3.38 4.22 3.42
N ILE A 168 -4.17 3.18 3.63
CA ILE A 168 -3.78 1.98 4.37
C ILE A 168 -4.21 0.79 3.53
N TRP A 169 -3.23 0.02 3.09
CA TRP A 169 -3.45 -1.15 2.24
C TRP A 169 -2.87 -2.40 2.88
N ASP A 170 -3.49 -3.54 2.62
CA ASP A 170 -2.90 -4.83 2.96
C ASP A 170 -2.85 -5.77 1.75
N TYR A 171 -2.11 -6.86 1.93
CA TYR A 171 -1.92 -7.85 0.87
C TYR A 171 -3.24 -8.48 0.40
N GLY A 172 -4.22 -8.66 1.32
CA GLY A 172 -5.52 -9.23 1.01
C GLY A 172 -6.38 -8.33 0.11
N MET A 173 -6.25 -7.00 0.25
CA MET A 173 -6.98 -6.03 -0.59
C MET A 173 -6.58 -6.12 -2.06
N LEU A 174 -5.34 -6.53 -2.34
CA LEU A 174 -4.87 -6.62 -3.72
C LEU A 174 -5.55 -7.74 -4.51
N GLY A 175 -6.09 -8.78 -3.85
CA GLY A 175 -6.69 -9.91 -4.53
C GLY A 175 -5.74 -10.54 -5.56
N PRO A 176 -6.20 -10.79 -6.82
CA PRO A 176 -5.36 -11.38 -7.86
C PRO A 176 -4.11 -10.56 -8.19
N TYR A 177 -4.13 -9.25 -8.01
CA TYR A 177 -2.98 -8.36 -8.30
C TYR A 177 -1.78 -8.63 -7.39
N ALA A 178 -2.01 -9.27 -6.24
CA ALA A 178 -0.93 -9.70 -5.36
C ALA A 178 0.00 -10.73 -6.00
N TRP A 179 -0.50 -11.54 -6.93
CA TRP A 179 0.24 -12.63 -7.58
C TRP A 179 0.86 -12.22 -8.92
N ILE A 180 0.39 -11.12 -9.50
CA ILE A 180 0.83 -10.66 -10.81
C ILE A 180 1.99 -9.68 -10.61
N ASP A 181 3.06 -9.87 -11.39
CA ASP A 181 4.18 -8.95 -11.47
C ASP A 181 4.23 -8.37 -12.88
N ILE A 182 3.51 -7.25 -13.07
CA ILE A 182 3.44 -6.57 -14.36
C ILE A 182 4.42 -5.41 -14.31
N GLN A 183 5.33 -5.35 -15.29
CA GLN A 183 6.21 -4.21 -15.45
C GLN A 183 5.39 -2.96 -15.81
N GLU A 184 5.87 -1.79 -15.40
CA GLU A 184 5.10 -0.55 -15.55
C GLU A 184 4.84 -0.17 -16.99
N ASP A 185 5.82 -0.37 -17.86
CA ASP A 185 5.72 -0.14 -19.31
C ASP A 185 4.73 -1.10 -19.99
N GLU A 186 4.68 -2.37 -19.59
CA GLU A 186 3.69 -3.33 -20.05
C GLU A 186 2.26 -2.94 -19.63
N LEU A 187 2.09 -2.52 -18.38
CA LEU A 187 0.80 -2.05 -17.88
C LEU A 187 0.34 -0.81 -18.63
N GLU A 188 1.23 0.17 -18.82
CA GLU A 188 0.93 1.38 -19.59
C GLU A 188 0.58 1.07 -21.04
N ALA A 189 1.29 0.13 -21.68
CA ALA A 189 0.96 -0.33 -23.02
C ALA A 189 -0.44 -0.95 -23.09
N MET A 190 -0.82 -1.78 -22.11
CA MET A 190 -2.16 -2.37 -22.02
C MET A 190 -3.25 -1.34 -21.76
N LEU A 191 -2.96 -0.28 -21.01
CA LEU A 191 -3.91 0.78 -20.66
C LEU A 191 -4.03 1.87 -21.73
N SER A 192 -3.11 1.93 -22.68
CA SER A 192 -2.99 3.02 -23.67
C SER A 192 -4.27 3.25 -24.46
N GLU A 193 -4.92 2.18 -24.93
CA GLU A 193 -6.16 2.24 -25.69
C GLU A 193 -7.30 2.85 -24.84
N TYR A 194 -7.44 2.42 -23.59
CA TYR A 194 -8.47 2.94 -22.69
C TYR A 194 -8.22 4.39 -22.31
N ARG A 195 -6.95 4.77 -22.11
CA ARG A 195 -6.59 6.17 -21.84
C ARG A 195 -6.85 7.07 -23.02
N LEU A 196 -6.62 6.57 -24.24
CA LEU A 196 -6.95 7.28 -25.46
C LEU A 196 -8.45 7.54 -25.58
N LEU A 197 -9.28 6.54 -25.26
CA LEU A 197 -10.73 6.70 -25.22
C LEU A 197 -11.19 7.74 -24.18
N LEU A 198 -10.50 7.84 -23.06
CA LEU A 198 -10.80 8.82 -22.00
C LEU A 198 -10.43 10.26 -22.36
N GLN A 199 -9.66 10.50 -23.41
CA GLN A 199 -9.41 11.85 -23.93
C GLN A 199 -10.69 12.50 -24.48
N ASP A 200 -11.67 11.70 -24.96
CA ASP A 200 -13.00 12.20 -25.28
C ASP A 200 -13.91 12.02 -24.05
N GLU A 201 -14.27 13.12 -23.41
CA GLU A 201 -15.18 13.18 -22.26
C GLU A 201 -16.48 12.39 -22.47
N LYS A 202 -16.95 12.24 -23.72
CA LYS A 202 -18.16 11.45 -24.06
C LYS A 202 -17.99 9.97 -23.79
N ASN A 203 -16.79 9.48 -23.62
CA ASN A 203 -16.49 8.07 -23.35
C ASN A 203 -16.32 7.78 -21.86
N ARG A 204 -16.10 8.78 -21.01
CA ARG A 204 -15.86 8.63 -19.58
C ARG A 204 -17.04 7.91 -18.90
N GLU A 205 -18.26 8.43 -19.07
CA GLU A 205 -19.45 7.80 -18.47
C GLU A 205 -19.76 6.41 -19.03
N PRO A 206 -19.67 6.14 -20.35
CA PRO A 206 -19.78 4.79 -20.87
C PRO A 206 -18.74 3.82 -20.32
N LEU A 207 -17.46 4.22 -20.22
CA LEU A 207 -16.40 3.37 -19.69
C LEU A 207 -16.59 3.09 -18.18
N LYS A 208 -16.97 4.11 -17.40
CA LYS A 208 -17.39 3.94 -16.00
C LYS A 208 -18.58 2.99 -15.87
N THR A 209 -19.54 3.10 -16.79
CA THR A 209 -20.70 2.18 -16.81
C THR A 209 -20.26 0.75 -17.08
N LEU A 210 -19.32 0.53 -17.99
CA LEU A 210 -18.76 -0.80 -18.27
C LEU A 210 -18.08 -1.39 -17.03
N LYS A 211 -17.29 -0.61 -16.30
CA LYS A 211 -16.67 -1.03 -15.03
C LYS A 211 -17.73 -1.48 -14.02
N VAL A 212 -18.71 -0.62 -13.73
CA VAL A 212 -19.79 -0.94 -12.77
C VAL A 212 -20.63 -2.13 -13.23
N TYR A 213 -20.86 -2.30 -14.54
CA TYR A 213 -21.58 -3.43 -15.10
C TYR A 213 -20.86 -4.75 -14.85
N LEU A 214 -19.56 -4.81 -15.09
CA LEU A 214 -18.73 -5.99 -14.83
C LEU A 214 -18.66 -6.31 -13.35
N GLU A 215 -18.46 -5.33 -12.49
CA GLU A 215 -18.46 -5.47 -11.01
C GLU A 215 -19.80 -6.02 -10.46
N ASN A 216 -20.89 -5.84 -11.19
CA ASN A 216 -22.21 -6.37 -10.84
C ASN A 216 -22.62 -7.59 -11.67
N ASN A 217 -21.65 -8.44 -12.03
CA ASN A 217 -21.87 -9.68 -12.76
C ASN A 217 -22.67 -9.50 -14.07
N MET A 218 -22.47 -8.40 -14.76
CA MET A 218 -23.14 -8.04 -16.00
C MET A 218 -24.68 -7.92 -15.83
N ASN A 219 -25.15 -7.49 -14.67
CA ASN A 219 -26.57 -7.29 -14.42
C ASN A 219 -26.99 -5.85 -14.73
N PHE A 220 -27.74 -5.68 -15.81
CA PHE A 220 -28.22 -4.37 -16.27
C PHE A 220 -29.09 -3.64 -15.24
N SER A 221 -29.97 -4.36 -14.52
CA SER A 221 -30.88 -3.75 -13.54
C SER A 221 -30.13 -3.22 -12.33
N VAL A 222 -29.23 -4.04 -11.77
CA VAL A 222 -28.40 -3.65 -10.61
C VAL A 222 -27.46 -2.49 -10.99
N THR A 223 -26.89 -2.54 -12.18
CA THR A 223 -26.04 -1.45 -12.68
C THR A 223 -26.82 -0.14 -12.83
N ALA A 224 -28.05 -0.22 -13.38
CA ALA A 224 -28.92 0.94 -13.54
C ALA A 224 -29.29 1.59 -12.19
N GLU A 225 -29.60 0.78 -11.19
CA GLU A 225 -29.89 1.20 -9.83
C GLU A 225 -28.67 1.89 -9.20
N LYS A 226 -27.49 1.26 -9.25
CA LYS A 226 -26.24 1.82 -8.68
C LYS A 226 -25.79 3.11 -9.34
N MET A 227 -26.05 3.26 -10.64
CA MET A 227 -25.67 4.47 -11.38
C MET A 227 -26.78 5.54 -11.41
N TYR A 228 -27.93 5.27 -10.83
CA TYR A 228 -29.11 6.16 -10.81
C TYR A 228 -29.55 6.58 -12.22
N VAL A 229 -29.54 5.65 -13.18
CA VAL A 229 -29.98 5.88 -14.56
C VAL A 229 -30.93 4.80 -15.04
N HIS A 230 -31.68 5.07 -16.13
CA HIS A 230 -32.57 4.07 -16.70
C HIS A 230 -31.77 2.92 -17.35
N ILE A 231 -32.30 1.70 -17.25
CA ILE A 231 -31.67 0.47 -17.81
C ILE A 231 -31.33 0.59 -19.31
N ASN A 232 -32.14 1.27 -20.11
CA ASN A 232 -31.86 1.50 -21.52
C ASN A 232 -30.63 2.41 -21.75
N THR A 233 -30.35 3.30 -20.80
CA THR A 233 -29.12 4.11 -20.85
C THR A 233 -27.90 3.23 -20.62
N ILE A 234 -27.98 2.30 -19.67
CA ILE A 234 -26.90 1.33 -19.44
C ILE A 234 -26.65 0.51 -20.68
N ARG A 235 -27.69 -0.06 -21.30
CA ARG A 235 -27.56 -0.87 -22.52
C ARG A 235 -26.84 -0.09 -23.63
N LYS A 236 -27.30 1.12 -23.93
CA LYS A 236 -26.67 1.98 -24.96
C LYS A 236 -25.19 2.28 -24.67
N ARG A 237 -24.84 2.53 -23.40
CA ARG A 237 -23.46 2.80 -23.01
C ARG A 237 -22.58 1.54 -23.16
N ILE A 238 -23.09 0.38 -22.76
CA ILE A 238 -22.38 -0.90 -22.91
C ILE A 238 -22.19 -1.25 -24.39
N ASP A 239 -23.25 -1.14 -25.21
CA ASP A 239 -23.15 -1.41 -26.64
C ASP A 239 -22.12 -0.50 -27.31
N LYS A 240 -22.12 0.80 -26.96
CA LYS A 240 -21.10 1.75 -27.45
C LYS A 240 -19.67 1.29 -27.06
N MET A 241 -19.45 0.83 -25.84
CA MET A 241 -18.12 0.38 -25.43
C MET A 241 -17.70 -0.93 -26.12
N LYS A 242 -18.63 -1.85 -26.33
CA LYS A 242 -18.38 -3.07 -27.10
C LYS A 242 -17.91 -2.76 -28.53
N GLU A 243 -18.57 -1.81 -29.18
CA GLU A 243 -18.19 -1.39 -30.52
C GLU A 243 -16.82 -0.68 -30.56
N LEU A 244 -16.58 0.27 -29.65
CA LEU A 244 -15.34 1.05 -29.63
C LEU A 244 -14.10 0.25 -29.30
N LEU A 245 -14.24 -0.79 -28.45
CA LEU A 245 -13.15 -1.62 -27.96
C LEU A 245 -13.11 -3.00 -28.62
N ASP A 246 -13.96 -3.25 -29.62
CA ASP A 246 -14.13 -4.57 -30.26
C ASP A 246 -14.22 -5.73 -29.23
N LEU A 247 -15.06 -5.52 -28.19
CA LEU A 247 -15.12 -6.40 -27.03
C LEU A 247 -16.19 -7.49 -27.18
N SER A 248 -15.78 -8.74 -27.01
CA SER A 248 -16.69 -9.84 -26.70
C SER A 248 -16.70 -10.12 -25.20
N LEU A 249 -17.76 -9.70 -24.49
CA LEU A 249 -17.92 -9.99 -23.07
C LEU A 249 -18.30 -11.45 -22.78
N ASP A 250 -18.61 -12.23 -23.82
CA ASP A 250 -18.87 -13.67 -23.71
C ASP A 250 -17.57 -14.48 -23.62
N ASP A 251 -16.46 -13.93 -24.14
CA ASP A 251 -15.15 -14.51 -23.92
C ASP A 251 -14.70 -14.24 -22.46
N ARG A 252 -14.61 -15.35 -21.70
CA ARG A 252 -14.23 -15.30 -20.28
C ARG A 252 -12.84 -14.70 -20.04
N ILE A 253 -11.88 -15.01 -20.89
CA ILE A 253 -10.48 -14.53 -20.72
C ILE A 253 -10.38 -13.05 -21.07
N ALA A 254 -10.98 -12.63 -22.19
CA ALA A 254 -11.05 -11.23 -22.58
C ALA A 254 -11.76 -10.39 -21.50
N ARG A 255 -12.87 -10.90 -20.96
CA ARG A 255 -13.58 -10.24 -19.86
C ARG A 255 -12.73 -10.12 -18.59
N LEU A 256 -12.07 -11.19 -18.13
CA LEU A 256 -11.19 -11.14 -16.97
C LEU A 256 -10.07 -10.11 -17.16
N LYS A 257 -9.40 -10.11 -18.32
CA LYS A 257 -8.40 -9.11 -18.66
C LYS A 257 -8.95 -7.69 -18.56
N LEU A 258 -10.13 -7.46 -19.12
CA LEU A 258 -10.79 -6.17 -19.08
C LEU A 258 -11.14 -5.74 -17.65
N GLU A 259 -11.75 -6.62 -16.85
CA GLU A 259 -12.06 -6.38 -15.44
C GLU A 259 -10.81 -5.94 -14.66
N MET A 260 -9.69 -6.64 -14.90
CA MET A 260 -8.41 -6.30 -14.27
C MET A 260 -7.89 -4.95 -14.70
N LEU A 261 -7.88 -4.64 -16.01
CA LEU A 261 -7.34 -3.38 -16.52
C LEU A 261 -8.17 -2.17 -16.09
N LEU A 262 -9.50 -2.30 -16.03
CA LEU A 262 -10.39 -1.22 -15.62
C LEU A 262 -10.17 -0.75 -14.17
N GLN A 263 -9.58 -1.57 -13.32
CA GLN A 263 -9.23 -1.16 -11.94
C GLN A 263 -8.12 -0.11 -11.90
N PHE A 264 -7.20 -0.13 -12.88
CA PHE A 264 -6.12 0.86 -12.97
C PHE A 264 -6.55 2.20 -13.61
N LEU A 265 -7.79 2.31 -14.05
CA LEU A 265 -8.34 3.54 -14.59
C LEU A 265 -9.10 4.29 -13.48
N ASN A 266 -8.73 5.53 -13.24
CA ASN A 266 -9.41 6.42 -12.30
C ASN A 266 -10.71 6.94 -12.96
N LEU A 267 -11.79 6.15 -12.85
CA LEU A 267 -13.08 6.39 -13.52
C LEU A 267 -14.15 6.93 -12.55
#